data_c23524ec297c2f21061b95629cdacfad
#
_entry.id   c23524ec297c2f21061b95629cdacfad
#
_cell.length_a   1.000
_cell.length_b   1.000
_cell.length_c   1.000
_cell.angle_alpha   90.00
_cell.angle_beta   90.00
_cell.angle_gamma   90.00
#
_symmetry.space_group_name_H-M   'P 1'
#
loop_
_entity.id
_entity.type
_entity.pdbx_description
1 polymer ?
#
loop_
_entity_poly.entity_id
_entity_poly.type
_entity_poly.pdbx_seq_one_letter_code
_entity_poly.pdbx_strand_id
1 'polypeptide(L)'
;MMAVLVEPGTAQELCIEPIRPESAHLLDAGFSGAEVRAEFRRYFSEVEDYLNCLNETSGRIRDDARAAAYDYQHVLETTEPRRAYQEADGFSPPSIEMKDTGELYLDYRPGTP
;
A
#
# COMPACT_ATOMS: atom_id res chain seq x y z
N MET A 1 -4.92 -28.72 14.01
CA MET A 1 -4.85 -28.30 13.55
C MET A 1 -5.13 -27.51 13.13
N MET A 2 -5.14 -26.85 12.74
CA MET A 2 -5.39 -26.05 12.35
C MET A 2 -5.23 -25.52 11.51
N ALA A 3 -5.37 -25.28 11.16
CA ALA A 3 -5.36 -24.91 10.24
C ALA A 3 -5.47 -23.71 9.98
N VAL A 4 -5.19 -23.21 9.69
CA VAL A 4 -5.26 -22.11 9.53
C VAL A 4 -5.53 -21.76 8.48
N LEU A 5 -5.77 -21.28 8.10
CA LEU A 5 -6.10 -20.99 7.18
C LEU A 5 -5.94 -19.82 6.69
N VAL A 6 -5.68 -19.57 5.85
CA VAL A 6 -5.50 -18.53 5.21
C VAL A 6 -6.56 -17.81 5.23
N GLU A 7 -6.56 -16.77 5.50
CA GLU A 7 -7.56 -16.13 5.57
C GLU A 7 -8.00 -15.57 4.41
N PRO A 8 -9.17 -15.54 4.15
CA PRO A 8 -9.74 -14.96 3.00
C PRO A 8 -9.47 -13.49 2.95
N GLY A 9 -9.35 -12.89 4.04
CA GLY A 9 -9.08 -11.49 4.02
C GLY A 9 -7.81 -11.18 3.31
N THR A 10 -6.89 -12.09 3.38
CA THR A 10 -5.65 -11.88 2.69
C THR A 10 -5.86 -11.79 1.21
N ALA A 11 -6.69 -12.63 0.69
CA ALA A 11 -6.94 -12.61 -0.73
C ALA A 11 -7.57 -11.31 -1.12
N GLN A 12 -8.42 -10.76 -0.30
CA GLN A 12 -9.05 -9.54 -0.65
C GLN A 12 -8.10 -8.41 -0.68
N GLU A 13 -6.99 -8.53 0.00
CA GLU A 13 -6.06 -7.46 0.01
C GLU A 13 -5.12 -7.51 -1.14
N LEU A 14 -5.20 -8.52 -1.97
CA LEU A 14 -4.35 -8.58 -3.12
C LEU A 14 -4.96 -7.79 -4.25
N CYS A 15 -4.21 -6.85 -4.76
CA CYS A 15 -4.66 -6.10 -5.91
C CYS A 15 -4.10 -6.78 -7.13
N ILE A 16 -4.97 -7.19 -8.01
CA ILE A 16 -4.58 -7.97 -9.17
C ILE A 16 -4.27 -7.06 -10.34
N GLU A 17 -3.05 -7.12 -10.78
CA GLU A 17 -2.60 -6.26 -11.86
C GLU A 17 -3.19 -6.72 -13.18
N PRO A 18 -3.83 -5.85 -13.93
CA PRO A 18 -4.40 -6.24 -15.20
C PRO A 18 -3.32 -6.41 -16.26
N ILE A 19 -3.63 -7.18 -17.26
CA ILE A 19 -2.69 -7.45 -18.34
C ILE A 19 -3.07 -6.59 -19.53
N ARG A 20 -2.13 -5.80 -19.99
CA ARG A 20 -2.39 -4.89 -21.09
C ARG A 20 -2.55 -5.66 -22.39
N PRO A 21 -3.62 -5.42 -23.14
CA PRO A 21 -3.79 -6.10 -24.41
C PRO A 21 -2.78 -5.59 -25.43
N GLU A 22 -2.46 -6.41 -26.40
CA GLU A 22 -1.60 -6.01 -27.47
C GLU A 22 -2.40 -6.03 -28.74
N SER A 23 -2.67 -4.88 -29.30
CA SER A 23 -3.59 -4.77 -30.43
C SER A 23 -3.12 -5.57 -31.63
N ALA A 24 -1.83 -5.55 -31.92
CA ALA A 24 -1.34 -6.28 -33.09
C ALA A 24 -1.59 -7.77 -32.93
N HIS A 25 -1.36 -8.29 -31.74
CA HIS A 25 -1.55 -9.71 -31.50
C HIS A 25 -3.03 -10.09 -31.64
N LEU A 26 -3.92 -9.24 -31.15
CA LEU A 26 -5.34 -9.52 -31.23
C LEU A 26 -5.82 -9.47 -32.67
N LEU A 27 -5.35 -8.50 -33.40
CA LEU A 27 -5.76 -8.40 -34.82
C LEU A 27 -5.22 -9.58 -35.61
N ASP A 28 -3.99 -10.00 -35.32
CA ASP A 28 -3.44 -11.15 -35.99
C ASP A 28 -4.22 -12.42 -35.66
N ALA A 29 -4.78 -12.47 -34.48
CA ALA A 29 -5.55 -13.64 -34.07
C ALA A 29 -6.97 -13.61 -34.62
N GLY A 30 -7.31 -12.58 -35.36
CA GLY A 30 -8.63 -12.54 -36.01
C GLY A 30 -9.68 -11.72 -35.30
N PHE A 31 -9.30 -10.98 -34.26
CA PHE A 31 -10.29 -10.16 -33.58
C PHE A 31 -10.66 -8.98 -34.45
N SER A 32 -11.93 -8.64 -34.47
CA SER A 32 -12.39 -7.50 -35.24
C SER A 32 -12.01 -6.23 -34.46
N GLY A 33 -12.13 -5.10 -35.14
CA GLY A 33 -11.86 -3.83 -34.46
C GLY A 33 -12.77 -3.62 -33.29
N ALA A 34 -14.02 -4.01 -33.37
CA ALA A 34 -14.94 -3.85 -32.25
C ALA A 34 -14.53 -4.73 -31.09
N GLU A 35 -14.05 -5.93 -31.37
CA GLU A 35 -13.62 -6.83 -30.33
C GLU A 35 -12.35 -6.32 -29.66
N VAL A 36 -11.43 -5.74 -30.44
CA VAL A 36 -10.24 -5.18 -29.87
C VAL A 36 -10.60 -4.01 -28.96
N ARG A 37 -11.52 -3.17 -29.41
CA ARG A 37 -11.94 -2.05 -28.58
C ARG A 37 -12.55 -2.51 -27.27
N ALA A 38 -13.31 -3.61 -27.32
CA ALA A 38 -13.93 -4.13 -26.10
C ALA A 38 -12.87 -4.64 -25.13
N GLU A 39 -11.80 -5.26 -25.65
CA GLU A 39 -10.74 -5.73 -24.80
C GLU A 39 -10.03 -4.57 -24.13
N PHE A 40 -9.82 -3.48 -24.84
CA PHE A 40 -9.18 -2.33 -24.22
C PHE A 40 -10.08 -1.67 -23.20
N ARG A 41 -11.38 -1.62 -23.47
CA ARG A 41 -12.27 -1.05 -22.47
C ARG A 41 -12.30 -1.88 -21.21
N ARG A 42 -12.26 -3.19 -21.34
CA ARG A 42 -12.22 -4.04 -20.17
C ARG A 42 -10.92 -3.82 -19.41
N TYR A 43 -9.83 -3.68 -20.14
CA TYR A 43 -8.54 -3.45 -19.49
C TYR A 43 -8.57 -2.14 -18.70
N PHE A 44 -9.12 -1.08 -19.25
CA PHE A 44 -9.15 0.18 -18.54
C PHE A 44 -10.02 0.12 -17.30
N SER A 45 -11.09 -0.65 -17.35
CA SER A 45 -11.91 -0.84 -16.17
C SER A 45 -11.14 -1.60 -15.11
N GLU A 46 -10.35 -2.57 -15.50
CA GLU A 46 -9.54 -3.32 -14.55
C GLU A 46 -8.43 -2.45 -13.98
N VAL A 47 -7.90 -1.53 -14.77
CA VAL A 47 -6.91 -0.61 -14.28
C VAL A 47 -7.51 0.27 -13.17
N GLU A 48 -8.73 0.74 -13.40
CA GLU A 48 -9.38 1.55 -12.41
C GLU A 48 -9.57 0.79 -11.12
N ASP A 49 -10.03 -0.46 -11.22
CA ASP A 49 -10.22 -1.29 -10.04
C ASP A 49 -8.89 -1.54 -9.32
N TYR A 50 -7.85 -1.78 -10.08
CA TYR A 50 -6.55 -2.06 -9.51
C TYR A 50 -6.00 -0.84 -8.76
N LEU A 51 -6.12 0.33 -9.36
CA LEU A 51 -5.61 1.52 -8.72
C LEU A 51 -6.41 1.88 -7.48
N ASN A 52 -7.73 1.65 -7.52
CA ASN A 52 -8.53 1.88 -6.33
C ASN A 52 -8.19 0.90 -5.23
N CYS A 53 -7.91 -0.34 -5.61
CA CYS A 53 -7.50 -1.34 -4.64
C CYS A 53 -6.18 -0.94 -3.98
N LEU A 54 -5.23 -0.46 -4.77
CA LEU A 54 -3.95 -0.01 -4.23
C LEU A 54 -4.13 1.17 -3.30
N ASN A 55 -5.03 2.08 -3.66
CA ASN A 55 -5.27 3.23 -2.81
C ASN A 55 -5.84 2.84 -1.47
N GLU A 56 -6.79 1.92 -1.47
CA GLU A 56 -7.39 1.48 -0.22
C GLU A 56 -6.38 0.77 0.65
N THR A 57 -5.57 -0.09 0.04
CA THR A 57 -4.57 -0.83 0.78
C THR A 57 -3.52 0.12 1.34
N SER A 58 -3.10 1.07 0.53
CA SER A 58 -2.11 2.03 0.96
C SER A 58 -2.65 2.87 2.12
N GLY A 59 -3.91 3.28 2.03
CA GLY A 59 -4.50 4.08 3.09
C GLY A 59 -4.58 3.31 4.39
N ARG A 60 -4.97 2.05 4.31
CA ARG A 60 -5.09 1.24 5.51
C ARG A 60 -3.73 1.01 6.15
N ILE A 61 -2.72 0.71 5.34
CA ILE A 61 -1.38 0.49 5.87
C ILE A 61 -0.81 1.77 6.46
N ARG A 62 -1.11 2.90 5.82
CA ARG A 62 -0.64 4.16 6.33
C ARG A 62 -1.26 4.47 7.68
N ASP A 63 -2.54 4.16 7.84
CA ASP A 63 -3.21 4.36 9.11
C ASP A 63 -2.65 3.44 10.17
N ASP A 64 -2.34 2.20 9.81
CA ASP A 64 -1.74 1.27 10.74
C ASP A 64 -0.37 1.77 11.17
N ALA A 65 0.39 2.33 10.25
CA ALA A 65 1.71 2.84 10.58
C ALA A 65 1.62 4.02 11.55
N ARG A 66 0.61 4.87 11.37
CA ARG A 66 0.43 5.97 12.28
C ARG A 66 0.04 5.48 13.66
N ALA A 67 -0.81 4.47 13.71
CA ALA A 67 -1.19 3.90 14.99
C ALA A 67 0.01 3.27 15.68
N ALA A 68 0.86 2.61 14.90
CA ALA A 68 2.05 1.99 15.45
C ALA A 68 3.01 3.04 15.99
N ALA A 69 3.12 4.17 15.30
CA ALA A 69 3.99 5.24 15.78
C ALA A 69 3.47 5.80 17.09
N TYR A 70 2.16 5.91 17.21
CA TYR A 70 1.56 6.39 18.44
C TYR A 70 1.83 5.41 19.59
N ASP A 71 1.68 4.11 19.32
CA ASP A 71 1.95 3.10 20.32
C ASP A 71 3.41 3.10 20.72
N TYR A 72 4.29 3.30 19.77
CA TYR A 72 5.70 3.32 20.04
C TYR A 72 6.04 4.51 20.96
N GLN A 73 5.41 5.65 20.71
CA GLN A 73 5.61 6.81 21.54
C GLN A 73 5.18 6.48 22.97
N HIS A 74 4.05 5.79 23.11
CA HIS A 74 3.54 5.45 24.44
C HIS A 74 4.49 4.48 25.13
N VAL A 75 5.07 3.56 24.41
CA VAL A 75 6.02 2.62 24.98
C VAL A 75 7.25 3.39 25.47
N LEU A 76 7.72 4.35 24.69
CA LEU A 76 8.88 5.12 25.10
C LEU A 76 8.61 5.92 26.34
N GLU A 77 7.39 6.33 26.54
CA GLU A 77 7.05 7.13 27.71
C GLU A 77 6.80 6.31 28.96
N THR A 78 6.35 5.08 28.80
CA THR A 78 5.96 4.31 29.96
C THR A 78 6.95 3.25 30.39
N THR A 79 7.81 2.81 29.51
CA THR A 79 8.76 1.84 29.96
C THR A 79 9.90 2.61 30.57
N GLU A 80 10.72 1.99 31.31
CA GLU A 80 11.74 2.62 31.98
C GLU A 80 12.86 2.89 31.14
N PRO A 81 12.85 3.65 30.25
CA PRO A 81 13.91 3.82 29.36
C PRO A 81 14.97 4.58 30.01
N ARG A 82 16.13 4.34 29.60
CA ARG A 82 17.11 5.04 30.09
C ARG A 82 17.16 6.32 29.38
N ARG A 83 17.47 7.33 30.00
CA ARG A 83 17.55 8.62 29.42
C ARG A 83 18.47 8.62 28.21
N ALA A 84 19.52 7.86 28.25
CA ALA A 84 20.43 7.81 27.13
C ALA A 84 19.75 7.32 25.91
N TYR A 85 18.87 6.36 26.06
CA TYR A 85 18.16 5.86 24.91
C TYR A 85 17.24 6.91 24.34
N GLN A 86 16.59 7.66 25.19
CA GLN A 86 15.66 8.64 24.71
C GLN A 86 16.33 9.74 23.94
N GLU A 87 17.57 9.97 24.23
CA GLU A 87 18.28 11.02 23.54
C GLU A 87 18.94 10.54 22.28
N ALA A 88 18.96 9.26 22.04
CA ALA A 88 19.63 8.75 20.86
C ALA A 88 18.73 8.88 19.65
N ASP A 89 19.33 9.16 18.52
CA ASP A 89 18.57 9.23 17.31
C ASP A 89 17.97 7.88 17.03
N GLY A 90 16.89 7.85 16.44
CA GLY A 90 16.29 6.58 16.08
C GLY A 90 15.33 6.04 17.08
N PHE A 91 15.25 6.65 18.23
CA PHE A 91 14.31 6.18 19.21
C PHE A 91 13.04 7.00 19.22
N SER A 92 12.95 8.00 18.37
CA SER A 92 11.70 8.74 18.27
C SER A 92 10.82 8.04 17.25
N PRO A 93 9.53 8.08 17.43
CA PRO A 93 8.65 7.50 16.40
C PRO A 93 8.75 8.34 15.15
N PRO A 94 8.60 7.73 14.00
CA PRO A 94 8.67 8.50 12.76
C PRO A 94 7.35 9.20 12.48
N SER A 95 7.42 10.28 11.74
CA SER A 95 6.20 10.86 11.23
C SER A 95 6.00 10.29 9.83
N ILE A 96 4.78 10.00 9.50
CA ILE A 96 4.44 9.34 8.26
C ILE A 96 3.90 10.36 7.28
N GLU A 97 4.57 10.52 6.19
CA GLU A 97 4.12 11.44 5.16
C GLU A 97 4.05 10.77 3.82
N MET A 98 3.17 11.23 3.00
CA MET A 98 2.99 10.66 1.68
C MET A 98 3.31 11.72 0.66
N LYS A 99 4.14 11.40 -0.28
CA LYS A 99 4.48 12.35 -1.33
C LYS A 99 3.45 12.31 -2.44
N ASP A 100 3.49 13.31 -3.27
CA ASP A 100 2.58 13.37 -4.40
C ASP A 100 2.71 12.16 -5.31
N THR A 101 3.90 11.59 -5.37
CA THR A 101 4.10 10.43 -6.21
C THR A 101 3.55 9.17 -5.60
N GLY A 102 3.08 9.24 -4.37
CA GLY A 102 2.61 8.05 -3.69
C GLY A 102 3.66 7.39 -2.82
N GLU A 103 4.87 7.91 -2.84
CA GLU A 103 5.92 7.33 -2.03
C GLU A 103 5.76 7.72 -0.58
N LEU A 104 6.03 6.78 0.29
CA LEU A 104 5.94 7.04 1.70
C LEU A 104 7.28 7.57 2.18
N TYR A 105 7.24 8.54 3.05
CA TYR A 105 8.43 9.12 3.60
C TYR A 105 8.33 9.06 5.12
N LEU A 106 9.34 8.53 5.76
CA LEU A 106 9.37 8.45 7.20
C LEU A 106 10.39 9.46 7.72
N ASP A 107 9.95 10.28 8.64
CA ASP A 107 10.81 11.29 9.20
C ASP A 107 10.96 11.00 10.67
N TYR A 108 12.17 10.65 11.08
CA TYR A 108 12.43 10.33 12.46
C TYR A 108 12.94 11.51 13.26
N ARG A 109 13.04 12.66 12.65
CA ARG A 109 13.54 13.80 13.39
C ARG A 109 12.55 14.18 14.46
N PRO A 110 13.02 14.59 15.58
CA PRO A 110 12.14 14.97 16.66
C PRO A 110 11.30 16.09 16.17
N GLY A 111 10.16 16.07 16.57
CA GLY A 111 9.26 16.98 16.14
C GLY A 111 9.74 18.33 16.15
N THR A 112 9.75 18.92 15.11
CA THR A 112 10.21 20.13 15.16
C THR A 112 9.13 20.90 15.03
N PRO A 113 9.00 21.80 15.59
CA PRO A 113 7.83 22.63 15.54
C PRO A 113 7.66 23.30 14.26
#